data_f3a5306cca7451a16a713412f6a7b2ec
#
_entry.id   f3a5306cca7451a16a713412f6a7b2ec
#
_cell.length_a   1.000
_cell.length_b   1.000
_cell.length_c   1.000
_cell.angle_alpha   90.00
_cell.angle_beta   90.00
_cell.angle_gamma   90.00
#
_symmetry.space_group_name_H-M   'P 1'
#
loop_
_entity.id
_entity.type
_entity.pdbx_description
1 polymer ?
#
loop_
_entity_poly.entity_id
_entity_poly.type
_entity_poly.pdbx_seq_one_letter_code
_entity_poly.pdbx_strand_id
1 'polypeptide(L)'
;DSLYSDFLWAALGFGLFGYYWKLNRATPNSKMKLLRAVLVAAGVMGSAGITYQTGENVGLWGEKVTHPEFIKARDLTDLQQKIAKANDNGQTVMVDLYADWCTACKEFEKYTFPDQNVVNALSNTVWMQMDLTDNTPERQEVFDRFEVLGLPTILFFDKNGEELRQSRVTGFMKADAFAA
;
A
#
# COMPACT_ATOMS: atom_id res chain seq x y z
N ASP A 1 -15.49 1.84 16.64
CA ASP A 1 -15.58 3.02 17.55
C ASP A 1 -14.91 4.30 16.99
N SER A 2 -13.93 4.19 16.09
CA SER A 2 -13.26 5.38 15.51
C SER A 2 -14.18 6.22 14.61
N LEU A 3 -15.02 5.61 13.81
CA LEU A 3 -15.97 6.29 12.92
C LEU A 3 -16.93 7.24 13.67
N TYR A 4 -17.44 6.81 14.83
CA TYR A 4 -18.35 7.61 15.63
C TYR A 4 -17.67 8.85 16.20
N SER A 5 -16.40 8.72 16.62
CA SER A 5 -15.61 9.86 17.10
C SER A 5 -15.32 10.87 15.99
N ASP A 6 -15.02 10.41 14.78
CA ASP A 6 -14.72 11.25 13.63
C ASP A 6 -15.95 12.07 13.17
N PHE A 7 -17.13 11.45 13.16
CA PHE A 7 -18.38 12.17 12.90
C PHE A 7 -18.70 13.21 13.98
N LEU A 8 -18.42 12.93 15.25
CA LEU A 8 -18.59 13.90 16.34
C LEU A 8 -17.67 15.11 16.19
N TRP A 9 -16.39 14.87 15.84
CA TRP A 9 -15.44 15.95 15.62
C TRP A 9 -15.78 16.80 14.39
N ALA A 10 -16.26 16.19 13.32
CA ALA A 10 -16.74 16.91 12.14
C ALA A 10 -17.95 17.78 12.48
N ALA A 11 -18.96 17.23 13.19
CA ALA A 11 -20.16 17.95 13.61
C ALA A 11 -19.83 19.13 14.55
N LEU A 12 -18.89 18.93 15.48
CA LEU A 12 -18.38 20.00 16.35
C LEU A 12 -17.67 21.12 15.55
N GLY A 13 -16.86 20.76 14.55
CA GLY A 13 -16.18 21.71 13.66
C GLY A 13 -17.18 22.58 12.90
N PHE A 14 -18.21 21.98 12.29
CA PHE A 14 -19.26 22.72 11.57
C PHE A 14 -20.12 23.56 12.50
N GLY A 15 -20.44 23.07 13.70
CA GLY A 15 -21.20 23.81 14.71
C GLY A 15 -20.44 25.04 15.20
N LEU A 16 -19.17 24.91 15.50
CA LEU A 16 -18.29 26.03 15.87
C LEU A 16 -18.15 27.04 14.72
N PHE A 17 -18.04 26.59 13.48
CA PHE A 17 -17.99 27.46 12.31
C PHE A 17 -19.27 28.33 12.22
N GLY A 18 -20.45 27.74 12.30
CA GLY A 18 -21.73 28.48 12.26
C GLY A 18 -21.87 29.49 13.39
N TYR A 19 -21.45 29.10 14.60
CA TYR A 19 -21.45 29.99 15.77
C TYR A 19 -20.51 31.19 15.61
N TYR A 20 -19.27 30.94 15.16
CA TYR A 20 -18.28 32.00 14.91
C TYR A 20 -18.69 32.92 13.73
N TRP A 21 -19.29 32.36 12.69
CA TRP A 21 -19.85 33.12 11.58
C TRP A 21 -20.92 34.12 12.05
N LYS A 22 -21.82 33.69 12.93
CA LYS A 22 -22.85 34.54 13.54
C LYS A 22 -22.24 35.67 14.40
N LEU A 23 -21.24 35.33 15.23
CA LEU A 23 -20.55 36.32 16.07
C LEU A 23 -19.75 37.33 15.24
N ASN A 24 -19.16 36.93 14.12
CA ASN A 24 -18.33 37.78 13.26
C ASN A 24 -19.17 38.88 12.57
N ARG A 25 -20.47 38.62 12.31
CA ARG A 25 -21.37 39.64 11.77
C ARG A 25 -21.68 40.73 12.74
N ALA A 26 -21.58 40.50 14.05
CA ALA A 26 -21.98 41.42 15.10
C ALA A 26 -20.84 42.31 15.67
N THR A 27 -19.56 42.09 15.27
CA THR A 27 -18.41 42.78 15.88
C THR A 27 -17.83 43.87 14.98
N PRO A 28 -17.64 45.12 15.50
CA PRO A 28 -17.12 46.24 14.72
C PRO A 28 -15.58 46.26 14.61
N ASN A 29 -14.81 45.53 15.45
CA ASN A 29 -13.36 45.63 15.55
C ASN A 29 -12.65 44.73 14.49
N SER A 30 -11.83 45.37 13.62
CA SER A 30 -11.19 44.68 12.48
C SER A 30 -10.13 43.63 12.89
N LYS A 31 -9.36 43.87 13.97
CA LYS A 31 -8.37 42.90 14.48
C LYS A 31 -9.04 41.66 15.04
N MET A 32 -10.15 41.83 15.72
CA MET A 32 -10.95 40.70 16.24
C MET A 32 -11.60 39.89 15.12
N LYS A 33 -12.02 40.54 14.03
CA LYS A 33 -12.53 39.86 12.82
C LYS A 33 -11.47 39.00 12.18
N LEU A 34 -10.24 39.50 12.04
CA LEU A 34 -9.12 38.76 11.48
C LEU A 34 -8.78 37.52 12.31
N LEU A 35 -8.63 37.67 13.63
CA LEU A 35 -8.35 36.57 14.55
C LEU A 35 -9.42 35.48 14.45
N ARG A 36 -10.69 35.88 14.45
CA ARG A 36 -11.81 34.93 14.31
C ARG A 36 -11.84 34.25 12.94
N ALA A 37 -11.52 34.97 11.87
CA ALA A 37 -11.45 34.40 10.52
C ALA A 37 -10.36 33.33 10.44
N VAL A 38 -9.19 33.55 11.07
CA VAL A 38 -8.10 32.58 11.13
C VAL A 38 -8.51 31.32 11.90
N LEU A 39 -9.15 31.49 13.06
CA LEU A 39 -9.62 30.34 13.87
C LEU A 39 -10.69 29.52 13.14
N VAL A 40 -11.60 30.20 12.43
CA VAL A 40 -12.63 29.53 11.60
C VAL A 40 -11.98 28.75 10.45
N ALA A 41 -11.02 29.38 9.74
CA ALA A 41 -10.30 28.73 8.65
C ALA A 41 -9.54 27.49 9.14
N ALA A 42 -8.87 27.59 10.29
CA ALA A 42 -8.18 26.45 10.91
C ALA A 42 -9.15 25.31 11.29
N GLY A 43 -10.32 25.66 11.85
CA GLY A 43 -11.36 24.68 12.19
C GLY A 43 -11.94 23.99 10.96
N VAL A 44 -12.18 24.73 9.87
CA VAL A 44 -12.67 24.17 8.60
C VAL A 44 -11.64 23.26 7.96
N MET A 45 -10.37 23.67 7.92
CA MET A 45 -9.30 22.81 7.39
C MET A 45 -9.12 21.53 8.21
N GLY A 46 -9.20 21.63 9.55
CA GLY A 46 -9.13 20.47 10.42
C GLY A 46 -10.30 19.49 10.20
N SER A 47 -11.53 20.01 10.13
CA SER A 47 -12.72 19.17 9.89
C SER A 47 -12.71 18.57 8.49
N ALA A 48 -12.26 19.29 7.46
CA ALA A 48 -12.12 18.79 6.10
C ALA A 48 -11.06 17.66 6.02
N GLY A 49 -9.95 17.81 6.74
CA GLY A 49 -8.92 16.78 6.84
C GLY A 49 -9.44 15.48 7.49
N ILE A 50 -10.18 15.61 8.59
CA ILE A 50 -10.82 14.47 9.26
C ILE A 50 -11.84 13.80 8.33
N THR A 51 -12.69 14.58 7.65
CA THR A 51 -13.70 14.05 6.72
C THR A 51 -13.05 13.31 5.54
N TYR A 52 -11.94 13.84 5.01
CA TYR A 52 -11.19 13.18 3.95
C TYR A 52 -10.62 11.84 4.41
N GLN A 53 -9.97 11.81 5.56
CA GLN A 53 -9.38 10.61 6.15
C GLN A 53 -10.44 9.55 6.50
N THR A 54 -11.59 9.98 7.03
CA THR A 54 -12.73 9.10 7.30
C THR A 54 -13.31 8.54 6.01
N GLY A 55 -13.46 9.37 4.97
CA GLY A 55 -13.94 8.94 3.65
C GLY A 55 -13.04 7.88 3.01
N GLU A 56 -11.73 8.00 3.17
CA GLU A 56 -10.75 7.01 2.71
C GLU A 56 -10.89 5.69 3.51
N ASN A 57 -11.06 5.78 4.83
CA ASN A 57 -11.20 4.60 5.70
C ASN A 57 -12.50 3.81 5.48
N VAL A 58 -13.59 4.48 5.05
CA VAL A 58 -14.87 3.83 4.75
C VAL A 58 -15.11 3.53 3.27
N GLY A 59 -14.08 3.75 2.42
CA GLY A 59 -14.15 3.45 0.99
C GLY A 59 -15.02 4.39 0.15
N LEU A 60 -15.37 5.59 0.65
CA LEU A 60 -16.18 6.56 -0.10
C LEU A 60 -15.48 7.09 -1.36
N TRP A 61 -14.16 7.05 -1.38
CA TRP A 61 -13.32 7.54 -2.49
C TRP A 61 -12.76 6.42 -3.37
N GLY A 62 -13.28 5.21 -3.22
CA GLY A 62 -12.84 3.99 -3.88
C GLY A 62 -12.48 2.90 -2.87
N GLU A 63 -12.72 1.68 -3.23
CA GLU A 63 -12.31 0.53 -2.42
C GLU A 63 -10.78 0.48 -2.37
N LYS A 64 -10.21 0.51 -1.16
CA LYS A 64 -8.79 0.21 -0.97
C LYS A 64 -8.61 -1.27 -1.28
N VAL A 65 -8.21 -1.59 -2.50
CA VAL A 65 -7.82 -2.95 -2.84
C VAL A 65 -6.52 -3.23 -2.08
N THR A 66 -6.60 -4.10 -1.09
CA THR A 66 -5.43 -4.61 -0.40
C THR A 66 -4.97 -5.87 -1.12
N HIS A 67 -3.74 -5.88 -1.61
CA HIS A 67 -3.12 -7.12 -2.09
C HIS A 67 -3.04 -8.15 -0.94
N PRO A 68 -2.97 -9.45 -1.24
CA PRO A 68 -2.72 -10.48 -0.25
C PRO A 68 -1.44 -10.19 0.55
N GLU A 69 -1.42 -10.59 1.83
CA GLU A 69 -0.26 -10.41 2.66
C GLU A 69 0.92 -11.24 2.14
N PHE A 70 2.09 -10.62 2.04
CA PHE A 70 3.31 -11.31 1.62
C PHE A 70 3.83 -12.25 2.71
N ILE A 71 4.04 -13.51 2.36
CA ILE A 71 4.77 -14.46 3.18
C ILE A 71 6.26 -14.16 3.05
N LYS A 72 6.88 -13.67 4.11
CA LYS A 72 8.31 -13.33 4.10
C LYS A 72 9.16 -14.60 4.08
N ALA A 73 10.12 -14.68 3.16
CA ALA A 73 11.15 -15.72 3.15
C ALA A 73 12.48 -15.15 3.67
N ARG A 74 13.15 -15.88 4.57
CA ARG A 74 14.37 -15.44 5.25
C ARG A 74 15.64 -15.71 4.44
N ASP A 75 15.68 -16.87 3.82
CA ASP A 75 16.80 -17.40 3.06
C ASP A 75 16.32 -18.31 1.94
N LEU A 76 17.23 -18.81 1.12
CA LEU A 76 16.90 -19.66 -0.02
C LEU A 76 16.24 -20.99 0.40
N THR A 77 16.68 -21.58 1.51
CA THR A 77 16.11 -22.84 2.03
C THR A 77 14.67 -22.64 2.51
N ASP A 78 14.42 -21.58 3.27
CA ASP A 78 13.09 -21.20 3.75
C ASP A 78 12.14 -20.87 2.58
N LEU A 79 12.65 -20.19 1.54
CA LEU A 79 11.91 -19.93 0.31
C LEU A 79 11.48 -21.23 -0.38
N GLN A 80 12.42 -22.16 -0.59
CA GLN A 80 12.13 -23.44 -1.24
C GLN A 80 11.10 -24.27 -0.46
N GLN A 81 11.20 -24.32 0.87
CA GLN A 81 10.22 -25.00 1.72
C GLN A 81 8.82 -24.39 1.61
N LYS A 82 8.73 -23.06 1.53
CA LYS A 82 7.46 -22.34 1.38
C LYS A 82 6.85 -22.54 0.00
N ILE A 83 7.68 -22.57 -1.05
CA ILE A 83 7.23 -22.91 -2.41
C ILE A 83 6.66 -24.32 -2.43
N ALA A 84 7.38 -25.31 -1.90
CA ALA A 84 6.91 -26.71 -1.84
C ALA A 84 5.56 -26.79 -1.10
N LYS A 85 5.42 -26.13 0.04
CA LYS A 85 4.16 -26.09 0.79
C LYS A 85 3.00 -25.48 0.01
N ALA A 86 3.23 -24.42 -0.77
CA ALA A 86 2.21 -23.83 -1.62
C ALA A 86 1.80 -24.80 -2.75
N ASN A 87 2.77 -25.48 -3.35
CA ASN A 87 2.55 -26.45 -4.42
C ASN A 87 1.77 -27.68 -3.94
N ASP A 88 2.02 -28.15 -2.71
CA ASP A 88 1.23 -29.24 -2.09
C ASP A 88 -0.26 -28.89 -2.00
N ASN A 89 -0.59 -27.58 -1.93
CA ASN A 89 -1.97 -27.08 -1.98
C ASN A 89 -2.47 -26.77 -3.41
N GLY A 90 -1.69 -27.10 -4.45
CA GLY A 90 -2.05 -26.85 -5.85
C GLY A 90 -1.99 -25.38 -6.26
N GLN A 91 -1.25 -24.57 -5.51
CA GLN A 91 -1.09 -23.12 -5.77
C GLN A 91 0.22 -22.86 -6.55
N THR A 92 0.22 -21.80 -7.34
CA THR A 92 1.43 -21.19 -7.91
C THR A 92 2.05 -20.23 -6.90
N VAL A 93 3.26 -19.76 -7.15
CA VAL A 93 3.95 -18.84 -6.27
C VAL A 93 4.51 -17.66 -7.05
N MET A 94 4.33 -16.47 -6.52
CA MET A 94 5.03 -15.25 -6.92
C MET A 94 6.01 -14.86 -5.81
N VAL A 95 7.25 -14.57 -6.18
CA VAL A 95 8.29 -14.10 -5.24
C VAL A 95 8.75 -12.72 -5.66
N ASP A 96 8.49 -11.75 -4.82
CA ASP A 96 9.01 -10.39 -4.95
C ASP A 96 10.38 -10.29 -4.26
N LEU A 97 11.42 -10.05 -5.04
CA LEU A 97 12.75 -9.75 -4.55
C LEU A 97 12.85 -8.25 -4.33
N TYR A 98 12.85 -7.86 -3.07
CA TYR A 98 12.68 -6.49 -2.58
C TYR A 98 13.92 -5.98 -1.84
N ALA A 99 14.10 -4.67 -1.81
CA ALA A 99 15.02 -4.00 -0.89
C ALA A 99 14.50 -2.61 -0.48
N ASP A 100 14.80 -2.17 0.74
CA ASP A 100 14.34 -0.89 1.28
C ASP A 100 14.84 0.34 0.51
N TRP A 101 16.01 0.25 -0.09
CA TRP A 101 16.58 1.30 -0.93
C TRP A 101 16.05 1.28 -2.38
N CYS A 102 15.27 0.27 -2.79
CA CYS A 102 14.76 0.09 -4.13
C CYS A 102 13.47 0.92 -4.35
N THR A 103 13.59 2.08 -4.99
CA THR A 103 12.44 2.95 -5.29
C THR A 103 11.39 2.26 -6.15
N ALA A 104 11.80 1.54 -7.19
CA ALA A 104 10.91 0.83 -8.09
C ALA A 104 10.16 -0.33 -7.40
N CYS A 105 10.74 -0.96 -6.35
CA CYS A 105 10.05 -1.94 -5.52
C CYS A 105 8.87 -1.30 -4.77
N LYS A 106 9.10 -0.11 -4.20
CA LYS A 106 8.04 0.67 -3.52
C LYS A 106 6.93 1.13 -4.49
N GLU A 107 7.28 1.37 -5.75
CA GLU A 107 6.29 1.68 -6.79
C GLU A 107 5.42 0.46 -7.11
N PHE A 108 5.97 -0.76 -7.12
CA PHE A 108 5.19 -2.00 -7.23
C PHE A 108 4.20 -2.14 -6.08
N GLU A 109 4.64 -1.98 -4.84
CA GLU A 109 3.79 -2.07 -3.65
C GLU A 109 2.66 -1.03 -3.65
N LYS A 110 2.93 0.16 -4.20
CA LYS A 110 1.98 1.27 -4.20
C LYS A 110 0.99 1.25 -5.36
N TYR A 111 1.44 0.85 -6.56
CA TYR A 111 0.67 1.06 -7.79
C TYR A 111 0.30 -0.21 -8.54
N THR A 112 1.06 -1.30 -8.39
CA THR A 112 0.85 -2.52 -9.16
C THR A 112 0.17 -3.61 -8.33
N PHE A 113 0.73 -3.96 -7.19
CA PHE A 113 0.20 -5.04 -6.35
C PHE A 113 -1.21 -4.78 -5.79
N PRO A 114 -1.62 -3.54 -5.44
CA PRO A 114 -2.96 -3.26 -4.97
C PRO A 114 -4.03 -3.20 -6.09
N ASP A 115 -3.64 -3.29 -7.35
CA ASP A 115 -4.58 -3.23 -8.47
C ASP A 115 -5.47 -4.48 -8.52
N GLN A 116 -6.79 -4.29 -8.69
CA GLN A 116 -7.75 -5.38 -8.68
C GLN A 116 -7.51 -6.41 -9.81
N ASN A 117 -7.04 -5.97 -10.96
CA ASN A 117 -6.73 -6.88 -12.08
C ASN A 117 -5.57 -7.79 -11.72
N VAL A 118 -4.54 -7.26 -11.04
CA VAL A 118 -3.39 -8.04 -10.54
C VAL A 118 -3.82 -9.02 -9.47
N VAL A 119 -4.61 -8.59 -8.48
CA VAL A 119 -5.13 -9.46 -7.42
C VAL A 119 -5.99 -10.58 -8.01
N ASN A 120 -6.83 -10.28 -9.00
CA ASN A 120 -7.67 -11.27 -9.67
C ASN A 120 -6.86 -12.25 -10.52
N ALA A 121 -5.87 -11.75 -11.28
CA ALA A 121 -4.99 -12.60 -12.11
C ALA A 121 -4.19 -13.59 -11.25
N LEU A 122 -3.77 -13.18 -10.06
CA LEU A 122 -2.99 -13.97 -9.11
C LEU A 122 -3.82 -14.60 -7.99
N SER A 123 -5.13 -14.82 -8.21
CA SER A 123 -6.06 -15.32 -7.19
C SER A 123 -5.72 -16.72 -6.62
N ASN A 124 -5.03 -17.56 -7.40
CA ASN A 124 -4.54 -18.89 -6.96
C ASN A 124 -3.01 -18.91 -6.76
N THR A 125 -2.41 -17.76 -6.50
CA THR A 125 -0.97 -17.60 -6.34
C THR A 125 -0.64 -17.18 -4.91
N VAL A 126 0.30 -17.85 -4.29
CA VAL A 126 0.85 -17.44 -2.99
C VAL A 126 1.86 -16.34 -3.23
N TRP A 127 1.70 -15.23 -2.52
CA TRP A 127 2.57 -14.07 -2.62
C TRP A 127 3.67 -14.18 -1.57
N MET A 128 4.91 -14.24 -2.02
CA MET A 128 6.08 -14.30 -1.16
C MET A 128 6.97 -13.09 -1.41
N GLN A 129 7.68 -12.66 -0.39
CA GLN A 129 8.66 -11.58 -0.53
C GLN A 129 9.95 -11.97 0.20
N MET A 130 11.07 -11.65 -0.44
CA MET A 130 12.39 -11.80 0.15
C MET A 130 13.07 -10.43 0.21
N ASP A 131 13.45 -10.04 1.41
CA ASP A 131 14.14 -8.79 1.67
C ASP A 131 15.64 -8.97 1.42
N LEU A 132 16.16 -8.25 0.42
CA LEU A 132 17.56 -8.24 -0.01
C LEU A 132 18.24 -6.89 0.31
N THR A 133 17.74 -6.17 1.32
CA THR A 133 18.25 -4.85 1.72
C THR A 133 19.71 -4.90 2.14
N ASP A 134 20.06 -5.90 2.95
CA ASP A 134 21.42 -6.09 3.44
C ASP A 134 22.24 -6.93 2.46
N ASN A 135 23.51 -6.58 2.30
CA ASN A 135 24.46 -7.35 1.48
C ASN A 135 25.11 -8.46 2.33
N THR A 136 24.39 -9.55 2.59
CA THR A 136 24.91 -10.72 3.31
C THR A 136 25.22 -11.87 2.34
N PRO A 137 26.07 -12.85 2.72
CA PRO A 137 26.34 -14.02 1.87
C PRO A 137 25.07 -14.80 1.49
N GLU A 138 24.12 -14.93 2.41
CA GLU A 138 22.84 -15.64 2.19
C GLU A 138 21.99 -14.92 1.14
N ARG A 139 22.02 -13.58 1.12
CA ARG A 139 21.30 -12.78 0.14
C ARG A 139 22.01 -12.79 -1.21
N GLN A 140 23.34 -12.82 -1.21
CA GLN A 140 24.12 -12.97 -2.43
C GLN A 140 23.84 -14.31 -3.12
N GLU A 141 23.64 -15.39 -2.33
CA GLU A 141 23.24 -16.71 -2.85
C GLU A 141 21.92 -16.66 -3.64
N VAL A 142 20.97 -15.80 -3.22
CA VAL A 142 19.70 -15.61 -3.94
C VAL A 142 19.94 -14.96 -5.30
N PHE A 143 20.78 -13.91 -5.36
CA PHE A 143 21.16 -13.27 -6.63
C PHE A 143 21.80 -14.26 -7.58
N ASP A 144 22.74 -15.06 -7.08
CA ASP A 144 23.47 -16.05 -7.88
C ASP A 144 22.56 -17.20 -8.32
N ARG A 145 21.71 -17.72 -7.40
CA ARG A 145 20.82 -18.85 -7.68
C ARG A 145 19.79 -18.55 -8.76
N PHE A 146 19.24 -17.33 -8.74
CA PHE A 146 18.20 -16.91 -9.69
C PHE A 146 18.75 -16.03 -10.82
N GLU A 147 20.07 -15.85 -10.90
CA GLU A 147 20.72 -14.99 -11.92
C GLU A 147 20.07 -13.58 -11.96
N VAL A 148 19.87 -12.98 -10.77
CA VAL A 148 19.21 -11.69 -10.62
C VAL A 148 20.19 -10.57 -10.93
N LEU A 149 19.91 -9.76 -11.95
CA LEU A 149 20.77 -8.65 -12.37
C LEU A 149 20.49 -7.34 -11.63
N GLY A 150 19.35 -7.25 -10.95
CA GLY A 150 18.93 -6.05 -10.21
C GLY A 150 17.53 -6.15 -9.65
N LEU A 151 17.12 -5.15 -8.87
CA LEU A 151 15.81 -5.07 -8.23
C LEU A 151 14.98 -3.93 -8.84
N PRO A 152 13.65 -4.05 -8.88
CA PRO A 152 12.87 -5.21 -8.49
C PRO A 152 13.01 -6.36 -9.48
N THR A 153 12.94 -7.58 -8.99
CA THR A 153 12.77 -8.78 -9.82
C THR A 153 11.66 -9.62 -9.21
N ILE A 154 10.64 -9.94 -10.03
CA ILE A 154 9.52 -10.78 -9.62
C ILE A 154 9.68 -12.13 -10.31
N LEU A 155 9.71 -13.20 -9.52
CA LEU A 155 9.83 -14.57 -9.99
C LEU A 155 8.47 -15.27 -9.86
N PHE A 156 8.14 -16.11 -10.83
CA PHE A 156 6.95 -16.95 -10.79
C PHE A 156 7.34 -18.42 -10.82
N PHE A 157 6.67 -19.21 -9.98
CA PHE A 157 6.84 -20.66 -9.91
C PHE A 157 5.51 -21.34 -10.19
N ASP A 158 5.57 -22.38 -11.00
CA ASP A 158 4.42 -23.22 -11.30
C ASP A 158 4.04 -24.12 -10.10
N LYS A 159 3.04 -24.97 -10.28
CA LYS A 159 2.55 -25.91 -9.26
C LYS A 159 3.53 -27.06 -8.95
N ASN A 160 4.58 -27.22 -9.74
CA ASN A 160 5.64 -28.21 -9.50
C ASN A 160 6.86 -27.58 -8.84
N GLY A 161 6.85 -26.25 -8.59
CA GLY A 161 7.98 -25.52 -8.03
C GLY A 161 9.05 -25.16 -9.06
N GLU A 162 8.73 -25.27 -10.35
CA GLU A 162 9.65 -24.87 -11.41
C GLU A 162 9.46 -23.39 -11.75
N GLU A 163 10.56 -22.66 -11.90
CA GLU A 163 10.50 -21.25 -12.26
C GLU A 163 10.02 -21.05 -13.70
N LEU A 164 9.00 -20.21 -13.86
CA LEU A 164 8.49 -19.73 -15.15
C LEU A 164 9.35 -18.56 -15.64
N ARG A 165 10.55 -18.84 -16.14
CA ARG A 165 11.55 -17.81 -16.53
C ARG A 165 11.02 -16.82 -17.58
N GLN A 166 10.09 -17.24 -18.47
CA GLN A 166 9.46 -16.37 -19.45
C GLN A 166 8.49 -15.35 -18.84
N SER A 167 8.00 -15.60 -17.64
CA SER A 167 7.09 -14.72 -16.90
C SER A 167 7.84 -13.84 -15.88
N ARG A 168 9.16 -13.95 -15.79
CA ARG A 168 9.97 -13.14 -14.89
C ARG A 168 9.84 -11.67 -15.26
N VAL A 169 9.61 -10.81 -14.26
CA VAL A 169 9.55 -9.36 -14.43
C VAL A 169 10.78 -8.73 -13.80
N THR A 170 11.48 -7.90 -14.56
CA THR A 170 12.65 -7.15 -14.09
C THR A 170 12.42 -5.66 -14.32
N GLY A 171 12.58 -4.85 -13.27
CA GLY A 171 12.23 -3.43 -13.28
C GLY A 171 10.74 -3.19 -13.09
N PHE A 172 10.34 -1.93 -12.92
CA PHE A 172 8.94 -1.56 -12.66
C PHE A 172 8.03 -1.87 -13.86
N MET A 173 6.87 -2.45 -13.57
CA MET A 173 5.83 -2.74 -14.53
C MET A 173 4.47 -2.26 -14.01
N LYS A 174 3.69 -1.57 -14.85
CA LYS A 174 2.34 -1.10 -14.48
C LYS A 174 1.37 -2.27 -14.37
N ALA A 175 0.31 -2.09 -13.58
CA ALA A 175 -0.67 -3.11 -13.26
C ALA A 175 -1.29 -3.81 -14.48
N ASP A 176 -1.71 -3.06 -15.50
CA ASP A 176 -2.33 -3.63 -16.71
C ASP A 176 -1.39 -4.59 -17.46
N ALA A 177 -0.11 -4.23 -17.55
CA ALA A 177 0.90 -5.06 -18.22
C ALA A 177 1.33 -6.25 -17.34
N PHE A 178 1.27 -6.08 -16.01
CA PHE A 178 1.64 -7.12 -15.06
C PHE A 178 0.55 -8.19 -14.92
N ALA A 179 -0.72 -7.83 -15.09
CA ALA A 179 -1.88 -8.73 -15.02
C ALA A 179 -2.15 -9.49 -16.33
N ALA A 180 -1.50 -9.10 -17.45
CA ALA A 180 -1.70 -9.69 -18.77
C ALA A 180 -0.94 -11.01 -18.94
#